data_a8d4187d8010d7a01f96f08f59dffd6b
#
_entry.id   a8d4187d8010d7a01f96f08f59dffd6b
#
_cell.length_a   1.000
_cell.length_b   1.000
_cell.length_c   1.000
_cell.angle_alpha   90.00
_cell.angle_beta   90.00
_cell.angle_gamma   90.00
#
_symmetry.space_group_name_H-M   'P 1'
#
loop_
_entity.id
_entity.type
_entity.pdbx_description
1 polymer ?
#
loop_
_entity_poly.entity_id
_entity_poly.type
_entity_poly.pdbx_seq_one_letter_code
_entity_poly.pdbx_strand_id
1 'polypeptide(L)'
;TADKFAQIRNENLMQIQDLLASFPRVYEGELLTGKTLKDSLVAEPRESLFLAFAKLDVKNADEYMNLQKEIYLPKLEKDEGIISYGSIKIDDNTLVLFEFWTSHDAKHSFDEKLNSDENVYEKFMPLMDGFTDYYGEPFAMRQFTDFKTGESIN
;
A
#
# COMPACT_ATOMS: atom_id res chain seq x y z
N THR A 1 -13.96 -7.34 -15.38
CA THR A 1 -13.92 -8.32 -14.29
C THR A 1 -12.49 -8.68 -13.97
N ALA A 2 -12.20 -9.18 -12.77
CA ALA A 2 -10.86 -9.57 -12.31
C ALA A 2 -10.17 -10.55 -13.28
N ASP A 3 -10.92 -11.50 -13.82
CA ASP A 3 -10.39 -12.50 -14.78
C ASP A 3 -9.87 -11.86 -16.07
N LYS A 4 -10.58 -10.85 -16.60
CA LYS A 4 -10.15 -10.14 -17.81
C LYS A 4 -8.87 -9.34 -17.56
N PHE A 5 -8.73 -8.75 -16.37
CA PHE A 5 -7.53 -8.03 -15.96
C PHE A 5 -6.35 -8.98 -15.80
N ALA A 6 -6.55 -10.13 -15.16
CA ALA A 6 -5.54 -11.16 -15.01
C ALA A 6 -5.05 -11.70 -16.36
N GLN A 7 -5.96 -11.90 -17.32
CA GLN A 7 -5.61 -12.34 -18.68
C GLN A 7 -4.74 -11.30 -19.39
N ILE A 8 -5.16 -10.02 -19.42
CA ILE A 8 -4.41 -8.93 -20.06
C ILE A 8 -3.01 -8.78 -19.42
N ARG A 9 -2.95 -8.87 -18.07
CA ARG A 9 -1.68 -8.82 -17.35
C ARG A 9 -0.75 -9.94 -17.79
N ASN A 10 -1.25 -11.17 -17.84
CA ASN A 10 -0.44 -12.33 -18.20
C ASN A 10 0.04 -12.27 -19.66
N GLU A 11 -0.81 -11.83 -20.60
CA GLU A 11 -0.43 -11.61 -21.99
C GLU A 11 0.69 -10.56 -22.12
N ASN A 12 0.59 -9.44 -21.39
CA ASN A 12 1.62 -8.41 -21.39
C ASN A 12 2.93 -8.91 -20.74
N LEU A 13 2.86 -9.66 -19.65
CA LEU A 13 4.03 -10.24 -19.00
C LEU A 13 4.77 -11.22 -19.93
N MET A 14 4.05 -12.01 -20.71
CA MET A 14 4.67 -12.92 -21.70
C MET A 14 5.41 -12.17 -22.81
N GLN A 15 4.94 -10.98 -23.18
CA GLN A 15 5.61 -10.17 -24.23
C GLN A 15 6.92 -9.54 -23.74
N ILE A 16 7.08 -9.34 -22.45
CA ILE A 16 8.26 -8.68 -21.86
C ILE A 16 9.12 -9.64 -21.03
N GLN A 17 8.80 -10.94 -21.01
CA GLN A 17 9.49 -11.91 -20.15
C GLN A 17 11.01 -11.93 -20.36
N ASP A 18 11.47 -11.74 -21.61
CA ASP A 18 12.89 -11.74 -21.95
C ASP A 18 13.63 -10.48 -21.46
N LEU A 19 12.87 -9.45 -21.05
CA LEU A 19 13.40 -8.21 -20.48
C LEU A 19 13.43 -8.24 -18.95
N LEU A 20 12.82 -9.25 -18.34
CA LEU A 20 12.73 -9.37 -16.88
C LEU A 20 13.88 -10.23 -16.36
N ALA A 21 14.59 -9.73 -15.36
CA ALA A 21 15.60 -10.52 -14.63
C ALA A 21 14.97 -11.66 -13.81
N SER A 22 13.70 -11.51 -13.45
CA SER A 22 12.88 -12.54 -12.79
C SER A 22 11.39 -12.24 -13.04
N PHE A 23 10.53 -13.25 -12.86
CA PHE A 23 9.08 -13.01 -12.93
C PHE A 23 8.65 -12.06 -11.81
N PRO A 24 7.75 -11.09 -12.14
CA PRO A 24 7.18 -10.20 -11.11
C PRO A 24 6.46 -11.00 -10.03
N ARG A 25 6.65 -10.61 -8.79
CA ARG A 25 5.83 -11.13 -7.70
C ARG A 25 4.47 -10.44 -7.76
N VAL A 26 3.40 -11.22 -7.78
CA VAL A 26 2.02 -10.74 -7.78
C VAL A 26 1.39 -11.12 -6.46
N TYR A 27 0.78 -10.15 -5.80
CA TYR A 27 0.00 -10.36 -4.59
C TYR A 27 -1.46 -10.08 -4.92
N GLU A 28 -2.31 -11.04 -4.65
CA GLU A 28 -3.75 -10.95 -4.85
C GLU A 28 -4.45 -11.28 -3.52
N GLY A 29 -5.46 -10.52 -3.18
CA GLY A 29 -6.16 -10.71 -1.91
C GLY A 29 -7.37 -9.79 -1.76
N GLU A 30 -7.98 -9.84 -0.59
CA GLU A 30 -9.12 -9.02 -0.23
C GLU A 30 -8.67 -7.62 0.18
N LEU A 31 -9.27 -6.58 -0.41
CA LEU A 31 -9.06 -5.19 0.01
C LEU A 31 -9.80 -4.95 1.34
N LEU A 32 -9.06 -4.78 2.42
CA LEU A 32 -9.60 -4.57 3.76
C LEU A 32 -9.89 -3.10 4.07
N THR A 33 -9.06 -2.21 3.54
CA THR A 33 -9.22 -0.76 3.66
C THR A 33 -8.49 -0.08 2.51
N GLY A 34 -8.98 1.09 2.15
CA GLY A 34 -8.33 1.95 1.17
C GLY A 34 -9.00 3.31 1.18
N LYS A 35 -8.20 4.37 1.06
CA LYS A 35 -8.69 5.74 1.07
C LYS A 35 -7.78 6.65 0.25
N THR A 36 -8.40 7.46 -0.59
CA THR A 36 -7.75 8.59 -1.24
C THR A 36 -8.09 9.85 -0.44
N LEU A 37 -7.07 10.52 0.05
CA LEU A 37 -7.19 11.72 0.87
C LEU A 37 -7.04 13.00 0.05
N LYS A 38 -6.33 12.91 -1.07
CA LYS A 38 -6.07 14.04 -1.99
C LYS A 38 -6.36 13.61 -3.43
N ASP A 39 -7.06 14.43 -4.17
CA ASP A 39 -7.48 14.17 -5.56
C ASP A 39 -6.32 14.18 -6.59
N SER A 40 -5.10 14.12 -6.13
CA SER A 40 -3.91 14.37 -6.93
C SER A 40 -3.32 13.16 -7.65
N LEU A 41 -3.92 11.97 -7.54
CA LEU A 41 -3.43 10.77 -8.23
C LEU A 41 -3.72 10.77 -9.74
N VAL A 42 -4.59 11.65 -10.20
CA VAL A 42 -4.99 11.76 -11.63
C VAL A 42 -4.13 12.78 -12.39
N ALA A 43 -3.36 13.61 -11.69
CA ALA A 43 -2.52 14.62 -12.31
C ALA A 43 -1.16 14.02 -12.73
N GLU A 44 -0.58 14.59 -13.78
CA GLU A 44 0.67 14.25 -14.43
C GLU A 44 1.79 13.70 -13.53
N PRO A 45 2.73 12.89 -14.06
CA PRO A 45 3.83 12.37 -13.28
C PRO A 45 4.50 13.49 -12.50
N ARG A 46 4.37 13.46 -11.18
CA ARG A 46 5.04 14.43 -10.32
C ARG A 46 6.38 13.83 -9.93
N GLU A 47 7.44 14.54 -10.21
CA GLU A 47 8.82 14.13 -9.92
C GLU A 47 9.11 13.84 -8.44
N SER A 48 8.13 14.07 -7.56
CA SER A 48 8.29 13.93 -6.12
C SER A 48 7.39 12.87 -5.46
N LEU A 49 6.56 12.16 -6.20
CA LEU A 49 5.69 11.14 -5.59
C LEU A 49 6.51 9.95 -5.07
N PHE A 50 6.13 9.44 -3.90
CA PHE A 50 6.81 8.34 -3.26
C PHE A 50 5.81 7.23 -2.90
N LEU A 51 6.14 6.01 -3.28
CA LEU A 51 5.39 4.80 -2.95
C LEU A 51 6.12 4.03 -1.84
N ALA A 52 5.44 3.79 -0.75
CA ALA A 52 5.82 2.81 0.24
C ALA A 52 4.91 1.58 0.12
N PHE A 53 5.52 0.42 0.07
CA PHE A 53 4.85 -0.87 -0.02
C PHE A 53 5.46 -1.81 1.01
N ALA A 54 4.63 -2.46 1.82
CA ALA A 54 5.08 -3.40 2.83
C ALA A 54 4.31 -4.72 2.74
N LYS A 55 5.04 -5.82 2.75
CA LYS A 55 4.50 -7.15 3.02
C LYS A 55 4.75 -7.47 4.48
N LEU A 56 3.69 -7.79 5.20
CA LEU A 56 3.73 -8.16 6.61
C LEU A 56 3.37 -9.63 6.77
N ASP A 57 4.19 -10.37 7.48
CA ASP A 57 3.85 -11.67 8.02
C ASP A 57 3.40 -11.45 9.47
N VAL A 58 2.11 -11.74 9.74
CA VAL A 58 1.45 -11.44 11.02
C VAL A 58 0.83 -12.68 11.64
N LYS A 59 0.64 -12.69 12.94
CA LYS A 59 0.01 -13.80 13.65
C LYS A 59 -1.47 -13.94 13.34
N ASN A 60 -2.14 -12.81 13.15
CA ASN A 60 -3.55 -12.74 12.76
C ASN A 60 -3.82 -11.42 12.03
N ALA A 61 -4.21 -11.51 10.77
CA ALA A 61 -4.43 -10.35 9.91
C ALA A 61 -5.57 -9.46 10.40
N ASP A 62 -6.66 -10.03 10.91
CA ASP A 62 -7.82 -9.26 11.35
C ASP A 62 -7.50 -8.50 12.65
N GLU A 63 -6.78 -9.13 13.58
CA GLU A 63 -6.32 -8.47 14.81
C GLU A 63 -5.36 -7.32 14.50
N TYR A 64 -4.38 -7.56 13.62
CA TYR A 64 -3.46 -6.53 13.16
C TYR A 64 -4.19 -5.35 12.51
N MET A 65 -5.16 -5.63 11.64
CA MET A 65 -5.94 -4.60 10.96
C MET A 65 -6.84 -3.81 11.91
N ASN A 66 -7.40 -4.45 12.95
CA ASN A 66 -8.16 -3.74 13.96
C ASN A 66 -7.28 -2.74 14.72
N LEU A 67 -6.07 -3.17 15.10
CA LEU A 67 -5.10 -2.30 15.74
C LEU A 67 -4.65 -1.17 14.81
N GLN A 68 -4.46 -1.48 13.52
CA GLN A 68 -4.11 -0.47 12.51
C GLN A 68 -5.19 0.61 12.39
N LYS A 69 -6.47 0.21 12.35
CA LYS A 69 -7.62 1.14 12.30
C LYS A 69 -7.73 1.99 13.56
N GLU A 70 -7.40 1.43 14.71
CA GLU A 70 -7.50 2.14 16.00
C GLU A 70 -6.35 3.13 16.20
N ILE A 71 -5.12 2.78 15.85
CA ILE A 71 -3.92 3.53 16.22
C ILE A 71 -3.24 4.19 15.03
N TYR A 72 -2.95 3.40 13.98
CA TYR A 72 -2.10 3.84 12.87
C TYR A 72 -2.85 4.76 11.89
N LEU A 73 -3.98 4.31 11.36
CA LEU A 73 -4.73 5.05 10.35
C LEU A 73 -5.19 6.44 10.82
N PRO A 74 -5.63 6.65 12.08
CA PRO A 74 -5.95 7.99 12.56
C PRO A 74 -4.76 8.96 12.60
N LYS A 75 -3.53 8.43 12.76
CA LYS A 75 -2.30 9.24 12.67
C LYS A 75 -1.94 9.51 11.22
N LEU A 76 -1.99 8.47 10.38
CA LEU A 76 -1.71 8.55 8.95
C LEU A 76 -2.61 9.57 8.25
N GLU A 77 -3.92 9.53 8.51
CA GLU A 77 -4.90 10.41 7.87
C GLU A 77 -4.77 11.89 8.24
N LYS A 78 -4.08 12.19 9.33
CA LYS A 78 -3.81 13.57 9.77
C LYS A 78 -2.51 14.13 9.18
N ASP A 79 -1.66 13.29 8.61
CA ASP A 79 -0.40 13.76 8.03
C ASP A 79 -0.66 14.42 6.68
N GLU A 80 -0.06 15.58 6.47
CA GLU A 80 -0.25 16.34 5.23
C GLU A 80 0.50 15.73 4.04
N GLY A 81 1.44 14.83 4.29
CA GLY A 81 2.23 14.15 3.26
C GLY A 81 1.53 12.99 2.59
N ILE A 82 0.57 12.35 3.25
CA ILE A 82 -0.15 11.19 2.68
C ILE A 82 -1.13 11.61 1.57
N ILE A 83 -1.16 10.86 0.49
CA ILE A 83 -2.08 11.04 -0.64
C ILE A 83 -3.17 9.98 -0.60
N SER A 84 -2.76 8.73 -0.55
CA SER A 84 -3.68 7.59 -0.45
C SER A 84 -2.98 6.40 0.20
N TYR A 85 -3.78 5.48 0.70
CA TYR A 85 -3.29 4.23 1.28
C TYR A 85 -4.27 3.09 1.05
N GLY A 86 -3.81 1.86 1.22
CA GLY A 86 -4.66 0.69 1.25
C GLY A 86 -3.98 -0.51 1.87
N SER A 87 -4.80 -1.50 2.24
CA SER A 87 -4.38 -2.75 2.84
C SER A 87 -5.11 -3.92 2.19
N ILE A 88 -4.35 -4.93 1.80
CA ILE A 88 -4.84 -6.14 1.15
C ILE A 88 -4.51 -7.32 2.06
N LYS A 89 -5.53 -8.15 2.35
CA LYS A 89 -5.36 -9.43 3.04
C LYS A 89 -5.13 -10.51 1.97
N ILE A 90 -3.97 -11.12 2.01
CA ILE A 90 -3.63 -12.26 1.14
C ILE A 90 -4.19 -13.54 1.75
N ASP A 91 -3.94 -13.73 3.04
CA ASP A 91 -4.43 -14.82 3.88
C ASP A 91 -4.50 -14.38 5.34
N ASP A 92 -4.80 -15.31 6.26
CA ASP A 92 -4.96 -14.98 7.68
C ASP A 92 -3.66 -14.53 8.38
N ASN A 93 -2.51 -14.73 7.74
CA ASN A 93 -1.20 -14.40 8.30
C ASN A 93 -0.39 -13.43 7.42
N THR A 94 -0.92 -13.01 6.28
CA THR A 94 -0.19 -12.15 5.33
C THR A 94 -1.02 -10.95 4.93
N LEU A 95 -0.45 -9.77 5.15
CA LEU A 95 -0.99 -8.49 4.72
C LEU A 95 -0.04 -7.80 3.75
N VAL A 96 -0.61 -7.02 2.85
CA VAL A 96 0.11 -6.07 2.01
C VAL A 96 -0.45 -4.69 2.26
N LEU A 97 0.43 -3.76 2.60
CA LEU A 97 0.11 -2.36 2.81
C LEU A 97 0.76 -1.54 1.70
N PHE A 98 0.08 -0.51 1.25
CA PHE A 98 0.64 0.45 0.32
C PHE A 98 0.21 1.87 0.68
N GLU A 99 1.11 2.80 0.48
CA GLU A 99 0.94 4.22 0.80
C GLU A 99 1.56 5.07 -0.30
N PHE A 100 0.83 6.06 -0.76
CA PHE A 100 1.33 7.08 -1.68
C PHE A 100 1.53 8.38 -0.93
N TRP A 101 2.72 8.93 -1.05
CA TRP A 101 3.17 10.12 -0.35
C TRP A 101 3.55 11.23 -1.33
N THR A 102 3.48 12.47 -0.87
CA THR A 102 3.92 13.63 -1.65
C THR A 102 5.43 13.64 -1.88
N SER A 103 6.22 12.99 -1.02
CA SER A 103 7.67 12.85 -1.16
C SER A 103 8.21 11.76 -0.23
N HIS A 104 9.45 11.33 -0.47
CA HIS A 104 10.22 10.50 0.45
C HIS A 104 10.36 11.15 1.83
N ASP A 105 10.67 12.45 1.88
CA ASP A 105 10.89 13.16 3.14
C ASP A 105 9.62 13.23 3.99
N ALA A 106 8.43 13.35 3.35
CA ALA A 106 7.17 13.30 4.06
C ALA A 106 6.94 11.93 4.72
N LYS A 107 7.19 10.83 4.00
CA LYS A 107 7.14 9.48 4.55
C LYS A 107 8.11 9.30 5.69
N HIS A 108 9.37 9.69 5.50
CA HIS A 108 10.41 9.57 6.51
C HIS A 108 10.06 10.34 7.80
N SER A 109 9.59 11.59 7.67
CA SER A 109 9.14 12.38 8.83
C SER A 109 7.97 11.74 9.58
N PHE A 110 7.06 11.11 8.86
CA PHE A 110 5.95 10.36 9.48
C PHE A 110 6.48 9.16 10.26
N ASP A 111 7.38 8.37 9.67
CA ASP A 111 7.97 7.19 10.30
C ASP A 111 8.77 7.56 11.57
N GLU A 112 9.51 8.66 11.54
CA GLU A 112 10.23 9.13 12.73
C GLU A 112 9.27 9.47 13.88
N LYS A 113 8.16 10.17 13.58
CA LYS A 113 7.12 10.47 14.58
C LYS A 113 6.47 9.19 15.11
N LEU A 114 6.21 8.22 14.22
CA LEU A 114 5.59 6.96 14.58
C LEU A 114 6.52 6.11 15.46
N ASN A 115 7.79 6.01 15.10
CA ASN A 115 8.81 5.26 15.83
C ASN A 115 9.12 5.85 17.21
N SER A 116 8.89 7.15 17.40
CA SER A 116 9.02 7.81 18.70
C SER A 116 7.82 7.56 19.64
N ASP A 117 6.73 6.96 19.12
CA ASP A 117 5.54 6.61 19.90
C ASP A 117 5.64 5.16 20.41
N GLU A 118 6.14 5.01 21.65
CA GLU A 118 6.30 3.69 22.30
C GLU A 118 5.01 2.85 22.26
N ASN A 119 3.84 3.48 22.35
CA ASN A 119 2.56 2.76 22.31
C ASN A 119 2.31 2.07 20.97
N VAL A 120 2.79 2.63 19.86
CA VAL A 120 2.64 2.01 18.54
C VAL A 120 3.52 0.77 18.48
N TYR A 121 4.80 0.91 18.78
CA TYR A 121 5.78 -0.18 18.72
C TYR A 121 5.40 -1.36 19.61
N GLU A 122 5.10 -1.10 20.88
CA GLU A 122 4.75 -2.14 21.86
C GLU A 122 3.50 -2.93 21.51
N LYS A 123 2.54 -2.31 20.81
CA LYS A 123 1.29 -2.99 20.42
C LYS A 123 1.40 -3.77 19.13
N PHE A 124 2.16 -3.27 18.15
CA PHE A 124 2.26 -3.91 16.84
C PHE A 124 3.28 -5.05 16.81
N MET A 125 4.43 -4.89 17.46
CA MET A 125 5.50 -5.90 17.44
C MET A 125 5.07 -7.30 17.87
N PRO A 126 4.24 -7.48 18.94
CA PRO A 126 3.77 -8.81 19.32
C PRO A 126 2.93 -9.52 18.26
N LEU A 127 2.33 -8.78 17.32
CA LEU A 127 1.47 -9.32 16.25
C LEU A 127 2.25 -9.60 14.96
N MET A 128 3.50 -9.19 14.86
CA MET A 128 4.31 -9.34 13.66
C MET A 128 5.27 -10.52 13.79
N ASP A 129 5.34 -11.34 12.75
CA ASP A 129 6.32 -12.41 12.59
C ASP A 129 7.39 -12.05 11.54
N GLY A 130 7.08 -11.14 10.62
CA GLY A 130 8.02 -10.66 9.62
C GLY A 130 7.55 -9.37 8.93
N PHE A 131 8.52 -8.69 8.34
CA PHE A 131 8.29 -7.45 7.65
C PHE A 131 9.25 -7.33 6.45
N THR A 132 8.70 -6.97 5.30
CA THR A 132 9.50 -6.65 4.11
C THR A 132 8.92 -5.40 3.48
N ASP A 133 9.70 -4.37 3.39
CA ASP A 133 9.33 -3.11 2.79
C ASP A 133 10.01 -2.89 1.44
N TYR A 134 9.33 -2.13 0.62
CA TYR A 134 9.81 -1.68 -0.68
C TYR A 134 9.45 -0.20 -0.82
N TYR A 135 10.41 0.58 -1.29
CA TYR A 135 10.24 2.00 -1.53
C TYR A 135 10.57 2.34 -2.97
N GLY A 136 9.91 3.33 -3.53
CA GLY A 136 10.21 3.76 -4.88
C GLY A 136 9.46 5.00 -5.31
N GLU A 137 9.93 5.59 -6.40
CA GLU A 137 9.25 6.66 -7.10
C GLU A 137 8.39 6.06 -8.21
N PRO A 138 7.08 6.29 -8.22
CA PRO A 138 6.24 5.80 -9.29
C PRO A 138 6.53 6.60 -10.57
N PHE A 139 7.00 5.94 -11.62
CA PHE A 139 7.22 6.58 -12.92
C PHE A 139 5.94 6.67 -13.77
N ALA A 140 4.97 5.81 -13.48
CA ALA A 140 3.64 5.82 -14.07
C ALA A 140 2.62 5.30 -13.06
N MET A 141 1.50 6.02 -12.90
CA MET A 141 0.47 5.62 -11.97
C MET A 141 -0.91 5.91 -12.56
N ARG A 142 -1.82 4.95 -12.38
CA ARG A 142 -3.21 5.09 -12.76
C ARG A 142 -4.11 4.49 -11.68
N GLN A 143 -5.00 5.29 -11.16
CA GLN A 143 -6.04 4.81 -10.26
C GLN A 143 -7.25 4.37 -11.08
N PHE A 144 -7.72 3.13 -10.86
CA PHE A 144 -8.88 2.56 -11.55
C PHE A 144 -10.14 2.52 -10.70
N THR A 145 -10.00 2.71 -9.39
CA THR A 145 -11.10 2.61 -8.43
C THR A 145 -11.04 3.76 -7.44
N ASP A 146 -12.16 4.42 -7.23
CA ASP A 146 -12.30 5.38 -6.12
C ASP A 146 -12.56 4.59 -4.83
N PHE A 147 -11.61 4.64 -3.92
CA PHE A 147 -11.74 3.96 -2.61
C PHE A 147 -12.87 4.54 -1.74
N LYS A 148 -13.33 5.77 -1.99
CA LYS A 148 -14.45 6.37 -1.26
C LYS A 148 -15.79 5.80 -1.70
N THR A 149 -15.96 5.56 -2.98
CA THR A 149 -17.22 5.11 -3.58
C THR A 149 -17.21 3.66 -4.01
N GLY A 150 -16.03 3.07 -4.20
CA GLY A 150 -15.87 1.75 -4.81
C GLY A 150 -16.15 1.70 -6.31
N GLU A 151 -16.39 2.85 -6.94
CA GLU A 151 -16.67 2.96 -8.35
C GLU A 151 -15.39 3.01 -9.19
N SER A 152 -15.44 2.42 -10.38
CA SER A 152 -14.33 2.51 -11.33
C SER A 152 -14.19 3.94 -11.85
N ILE A 153 -12.97 4.45 -11.83
CA ILE A 153 -12.65 5.74 -12.43
C ILE A 153 -12.34 5.50 -13.91
N ASN A 154 -13.13 6.09 -14.79
CA ASN A 154 -12.96 5.99 -16.25
C ASN A 154 -11.85 6.92 -16.76
#